data_8a4842f7c34769153283ca9e1b2aa6d2
#
_entry.id   8a4842f7c34769153283ca9e1b2aa6d2
#
_cell.length_a   1.000
_cell.length_b   1.000
_cell.length_c   1.000
_cell.angle_alpha   90.00
_cell.angle_beta   90.00
_cell.angle_gamma   90.00
#
_symmetry.space_group_name_H-M   'P 1'
#
loop_
_entity.id
_entity.type
_entity.pdbx_description
1 polymer ?
#
loop_
_entity_poly.entity_id
_entity_poly.type
_entity_poly.pdbx_seq_one_letter_code
_entity_poly.pdbx_strand_id
1 'polypeptide(L)'
;MVCDRDLRQLQVGPLLESYLTRRARRFPNAAFCPLFLNVRSSLHAGHVPPSAILLIVGAVACFSLLDSIVKFLATRYSVPMLVWARYAVQAIAIVLWLGPTMRSQLLRTRQLRLQLARGAILLVSSLLFFNALKYLPLAEATAINYTTPTLVILLSVVVLKERMTPPRWAFVAAGLAGMLLIVRPSAAILHSGALLALGAAGFYATFQIMTRKLSAEDPRVTLFYSALCGTALLTLVLPFVDQPAEMPWLHIALVGIMGVLGTAGHFLFILAFRNAPASGLTPFTYMQIVWATLLGWGAFGHFPDAAALAGMAIIAGSGLLLAWHEHRRAPVLAETQEPTAID
;
A
#
# COMPACT_ATOMS: atom_id res chain seq x y z
N MET A 1 35.12 -0.98 -18.46
CA MET A 1 36.37 -0.66 -17.75
C MET A 1 36.28 0.43 -16.70
N VAL A 2 35.29 1.34 -16.72
CA VAL A 2 35.11 2.40 -15.69
C VAL A 2 34.46 1.83 -14.41
N CYS A 3 33.56 0.86 -14.54
CA CYS A 3 32.82 0.28 -13.41
C CYS A 3 33.68 -0.64 -12.47
N ASP A 4 34.82 -1.12 -12.93
CA ASP A 4 35.69 -2.05 -12.18
C ASP A 4 36.67 -1.33 -11.22
N ARG A 5 36.93 -0.04 -11.45
CA ARG A 5 37.75 0.81 -10.54
C ARG A 5 36.97 1.29 -9.31
N ASP A 6 35.70 1.60 -9.49
CA ASP A 6 34.87 2.12 -8.39
C ASP A 6 34.43 1.03 -7.40
N LEU A 7 34.36 -0.24 -7.85
CA LEU A 7 34.04 -1.38 -6.99
C LEU A 7 35.17 -1.74 -6.00
N ARG A 8 36.43 -1.41 -6.31
CA ARG A 8 37.57 -1.70 -5.43
C ARG A 8 37.78 -0.67 -4.31
N GLN A 9 37.18 0.50 -4.41
CA GLN A 9 37.22 1.51 -3.34
C GLN A 9 36.13 1.32 -2.28
N LEU A 10 35.21 0.38 -2.50
CA LEU A 10 34.18 0.04 -1.55
C LEU A 10 34.66 -1.18 -0.75
N GLN A 11 34.94 -1.03 0.53
CA GLN A 11 35.22 -2.12 1.48
C GLN A 11 33.96 -3.02 1.62
N VAL A 12 33.65 -3.78 0.59
CA VAL A 12 32.57 -4.79 0.58
C VAL A 12 33.19 -6.15 0.83
N GLY A 13 32.64 -6.89 1.80
CA GLY A 13 33.12 -8.22 2.13
C GLY A 13 33.17 -9.16 0.90
N PRO A 14 34.08 -10.13 0.88
CA PRO A 14 34.45 -10.94 -0.29
C PRO A 14 33.30 -11.72 -0.94
N LEU A 15 32.25 -12.02 -0.20
CA LEU A 15 31.03 -12.70 -0.70
C LEU A 15 30.16 -11.79 -1.58
N LEU A 16 30.07 -10.51 -1.25
CA LEU A 16 29.27 -9.55 -2.00
C LEU A 16 30.00 -9.11 -3.28
N GLU A 17 31.34 -9.02 -3.24
CA GLU A 17 32.19 -8.72 -4.38
C GLU A 17 32.13 -9.84 -5.45
N SER A 18 32.13 -11.09 -5.03
CA SER A 18 31.97 -12.24 -5.93
C SER A 18 30.58 -12.33 -6.56
N TYR A 19 29.53 -11.91 -5.84
CA TYR A 19 28.17 -11.87 -6.34
C TYR A 19 27.95 -10.73 -7.35
N LEU A 20 28.51 -9.54 -7.08
CA LEU A 20 28.39 -8.38 -7.95
C LEU A 20 29.20 -8.52 -9.24
N THR A 21 30.40 -9.10 -9.18
CA THR A 21 31.22 -9.37 -10.35
C THR A 21 30.65 -10.46 -11.25
N ARG A 22 30.05 -11.51 -10.72
CA ARG A 22 29.31 -12.52 -11.52
C ARG A 22 28.08 -11.93 -12.21
N ARG A 23 27.41 -10.98 -11.60
CA ARG A 23 26.20 -10.34 -12.16
C ARG A 23 26.53 -9.27 -13.20
N ALA A 24 27.62 -8.52 -13.01
CA ALA A 24 28.11 -7.53 -13.99
C ALA A 24 28.54 -8.17 -15.31
N ARG A 25 29.13 -9.38 -15.27
CA ARG A 25 29.48 -10.14 -16.47
C ARG A 25 28.29 -10.66 -17.26
N ARG A 26 27.09 -10.73 -16.67
CA ARG A 26 25.88 -11.27 -17.30
C ARG A 26 25.03 -10.23 -18.02
N PHE A 27 25.32 -8.92 -17.81
CA PHE A 27 24.59 -7.81 -18.43
C PHE A 27 25.56 -6.70 -18.86
N PRO A 28 26.08 -6.75 -20.09
CA PRO A 28 27.11 -5.79 -20.56
C PRO A 28 26.58 -4.39 -20.90
N ASN A 29 25.30 -4.10 -20.78
CA ASN A 29 24.75 -2.79 -21.12
C ASN A 29 24.88 -1.78 -19.96
N ALA A 30 25.73 -0.79 -20.19
CA ALA A 30 26.22 0.25 -19.28
C ALA A 30 25.15 1.21 -18.66
N ALA A 31 23.86 1.04 -18.97
CA ALA A 31 22.77 1.88 -18.43
C ALA A 31 22.38 1.55 -16.99
N PHE A 32 22.91 0.48 -16.40
CA PHE A 32 22.51 0.00 -15.07
C PHE A 32 23.40 0.52 -13.92
N CYS A 33 24.57 1.03 -14.23
CA CYS A 33 25.55 1.43 -13.20
C CYS A 33 25.21 2.71 -12.41
N PRO A 34 24.75 3.80 -13.01
CA PRO A 34 24.47 5.04 -12.25
C PRO A 34 23.25 4.94 -11.34
N LEU A 35 22.30 4.04 -11.66
CA LEU A 35 21.07 3.88 -10.86
C LEU A 35 21.34 3.15 -9.52
N PHE A 36 22.34 2.26 -9.48
CA PHE A 36 22.71 1.52 -8.27
C PHE A 36 23.58 2.32 -7.30
N LEU A 37 24.41 3.23 -7.79
CA LEU A 37 25.26 4.09 -6.96
C LEU A 37 24.45 5.15 -6.21
N ASN A 38 23.40 5.67 -6.82
CA ASN A 38 22.54 6.68 -6.19
C ASN A 38 21.60 6.11 -5.11
N VAL A 39 21.27 4.82 -5.17
CA VAL A 39 20.44 4.14 -4.15
C VAL A 39 21.23 3.89 -2.85
N ARG A 40 22.55 3.73 -2.91
CA ARG A 40 23.38 3.44 -1.73
C ARG A 40 23.76 4.65 -0.89
N SER A 41 23.93 5.81 -1.50
CA SER A 41 24.27 7.04 -0.75
C SER A 41 23.13 7.55 0.13
N SER A 42 21.86 7.25 -0.22
CA SER A 42 20.70 7.63 0.59
C SER A 42 20.41 6.67 1.75
N LEU A 43 20.89 5.44 1.71
CA LEU A 43 20.65 4.44 2.78
C LEU A 43 21.52 4.67 4.03
N HIS A 44 22.63 5.39 3.92
CA HIS A 44 23.56 5.61 5.04
C HIS A 44 23.28 6.87 5.88
N ALA A 45 22.35 7.74 5.45
CA ALA A 45 22.15 9.03 6.12
C ALA A 45 20.86 9.16 6.95
N GLY A 46 20.02 8.13 7.05
CA GLY A 46 18.72 8.25 7.76
C GLY A 46 17.79 9.35 7.19
N HIS A 47 18.20 10.00 6.11
CA HIS A 47 17.49 11.13 5.51
C HIS A 47 16.54 10.62 4.42
N VAL A 48 15.24 10.92 4.56
CA VAL A 48 14.23 10.64 3.53
C VAL A 48 14.31 11.75 2.49
N PRO A 49 14.67 11.46 1.23
CA PRO A 49 14.78 12.50 0.22
C PRO A 49 13.41 13.13 -0.06
N PRO A 50 13.31 14.46 -0.27
CA PRO A 50 12.05 15.14 -0.56
C PRO A 50 11.29 14.55 -1.76
N SER A 51 12.02 14.04 -2.74
CA SER A 51 11.42 13.35 -3.90
C SER A 51 10.64 12.10 -3.50
N ALA A 52 11.11 11.31 -2.54
CA ALA A 52 10.39 10.15 -2.06
C ALA A 52 9.13 10.54 -1.26
N ILE A 53 9.19 11.66 -0.51
CA ILE A 53 8.03 12.24 0.18
C ILE A 53 6.98 12.69 -0.85
N LEU A 54 7.38 13.41 -1.90
CA LEU A 54 6.46 13.83 -2.96
C LEU A 54 5.81 12.65 -3.68
N LEU A 55 6.57 11.58 -3.93
CA LEU A 55 6.05 10.37 -4.56
C LEU A 55 4.99 9.69 -3.68
N ILE A 56 5.23 9.55 -2.37
CA ILE A 56 4.25 8.89 -1.48
C ILE A 56 3.00 9.77 -1.27
N VAL A 57 3.17 11.10 -1.13
CA VAL A 57 2.05 12.03 -1.01
C VAL A 57 1.22 12.04 -2.30
N GLY A 58 1.85 12.01 -3.46
CA GLY A 58 1.19 11.88 -4.75
C GLY A 58 0.46 10.53 -4.90
N ALA A 59 1.06 9.44 -4.43
CA ALA A 59 0.44 8.12 -4.45
C ALA A 59 -0.87 8.09 -3.65
N VAL A 60 -0.84 8.59 -2.41
CA VAL A 60 -2.04 8.62 -1.55
C VAL A 60 -3.08 9.63 -2.02
N ALA A 61 -2.66 10.71 -2.71
CA ALA A 61 -3.59 11.61 -3.40
C ALA A 61 -4.33 10.88 -4.54
N CYS A 62 -3.62 10.09 -5.36
CA CYS A 62 -4.25 9.26 -6.40
C CYS A 62 -5.26 8.28 -5.80
N PHE A 63 -4.95 7.64 -4.67
CA PHE A 63 -5.89 6.74 -4.00
C PHE A 63 -7.10 7.49 -3.46
N SER A 64 -6.93 8.66 -2.84
CA SER A 64 -8.06 9.45 -2.35
C SER A 64 -8.97 9.96 -3.47
N LEU A 65 -8.40 10.37 -4.62
CA LEU A 65 -9.17 10.73 -5.82
C LEU A 65 -9.93 9.53 -6.37
N LEU A 66 -9.29 8.36 -6.44
CA LEU A 66 -9.94 7.11 -6.84
C LEU A 66 -11.13 6.81 -5.91
N ASP A 67 -10.93 6.85 -4.59
CA ASP A 67 -11.96 6.56 -3.60
C ASP A 67 -13.12 7.56 -3.68
N SER A 68 -12.83 8.83 -3.99
CA SER A 68 -13.84 9.87 -4.23
C SER A 68 -14.69 9.55 -5.48
N ILE A 69 -14.06 9.13 -6.59
CA ILE A 69 -14.76 8.71 -7.80
C ILE A 69 -15.63 7.48 -7.51
N VAL A 70 -15.08 6.50 -6.78
CA VAL A 70 -15.85 5.31 -6.36
C VAL A 70 -17.06 5.72 -5.54
N LYS A 71 -16.89 6.59 -4.54
CA LYS A 71 -18.00 7.08 -3.71
C LYS A 71 -19.09 7.70 -4.55
N PHE A 72 -18.75 8.51 -5.54
CA PHE A 72 -19.71 9.13 -6.47
C PHE A 72 -20.44 8.07 -7.32
N LEU A 73 -19.71 7.13 -7.92
CA LEU A 73 -20.27 6.13 -8.82
C LEU A 73 -21.02 5.02 -8.08
N ALA A 74 -20.62 4.66 -6.86
CA ALA A 74 -21.22 3.58 -6.08
C ALA A 74 -22.67 3.87 -5.64
N THR A 75 -23.14 5.11 -5.76
CA THR A 75 -24.55 5.47 -5.55
C THR A 75 -25.44 5.07 -6.74
N ARG A 76 -24.85 4.80 -7.91
CA ARG A 76 -25.56 4.54 -9.17
C ARG A 76 -25.25 3.17 -9.78
N TYR A 77 -24.06 2.65 -9.48
CA TYR A 77 -23.56 1.41 -10.08
C TYR A 77 -23.23 0.39 -9.00
N SER A 78 -23.28 -0.88 -9.37
CA SER A 78 -22.91 -1.96 -8.47
C SER A 78 -21.42 -1.92 -8.12
N VAL A 79 -21.10 -2.14 -6.85
CA VAL A 79 -19.70 -2.13 -6.39
C VAL A 79 -18.84 -3.21 -7.07
N PRO A 80 -19.34 -4.46 -7.29
CA PRO A 80 -18.57 -5.46 -8.03
C PRO A 80 -18.15 -5.00 -9.43
N MET A 81 -19.04 -4.30 -10.15
CA MET A 81 -18.72 -3.74 -11.46
C MET A 81 -17.60 -2.69 -11.39
N LEU A 82 -17.69 -1.75 -10.43
CA LEU A 82 -16.66 -0.71 -10.25
C LEU A 82 -15.30 -1.31 -9.88
N VAL A 83 -15.29 -2.28 -8.97
CA VAL A 83 -14.07 -3.01 -8.59
C VAL A 83 -13.50 -3.79 -9.77
N TRP A 84 -14.35 -4.47 -10.54
CA TRP A 84 -13.93 -5.18 -11.75
C TRP A 84 -13.27 -4.23 -12.73
N ALA A 85 -13.94 -3.14 -13.08
CA ALA A 85 -13.44 -2.16 -14.04
C ALA A 85 -12.08 -1.58 -13.58
N ARG A 86 -11.92 -1.26 -12.29
CA ARG A 86 -10.66 -0.79 -11.74
C ARG A 86 -9.54 -1.82 -11.95
N TYR A 87 -9.78 -3.10 -11.61
CA TYR A 87 -8.78 -4.15 -11.77
C TYR A 87 -8.49 -4.45 -13.23
N ALA A 88 -9.51 -4.43 -14.10
CA ALA A 88 -9.36 -4.65 -15.55
C ALA A 88 -8.48 -3.57 -16.18
N VAL A 89 -8.77 -2.29 -15.92
CA VAL A 89 -7.95 -1.16 -16.43
C VAL A 89 -6.53 -1.25 -15.85
N GLN A 90 -6.37 -1.60 -14.56
CA GLN A 90 -5.05 -1.80 -13.95
C GLN A 90 -4.30 -2.96 -14.60
N ALA A 91 -4.94 -4.10 -14.86
CA ALA A 91 -4.32 -5.24 -15.54
C ALA A 91 -3.87 -4.88 -16.96
N ILE A 92 -4.74 -4.20 -17.72
CA ILE A 92 -4.41 -3.71 -19.06
C ILE A 92 -3.21 -2.76 -19.01
N ALA A 93 -3.24 -1.77 -18.12
CA ALA A 93 -2.15 -0.79 -17.98
C ALA A 93 -0.81 -1.48 -17.64
N ILE A 94 -0.82 -2.45 -16.74
CA ILE A 94 0.38 -3.23 -16.38
C ILE A 94 0.88 -4.05 -17.56
N VAL A 95 -0.01 -4.70 -18.32
CA VAL A 95 0.36 -5.49 -19.49
C VAL A 95 0.93 -4.61 -20.59
N LEU A 96 0.31 -3.46 -20.88
CA LEU A 96 0.80 -2.52 -21.89
C LEU A 96 2.16 -1.92 -21.51
N TRP A 97 2.37 -1.64 -20.25
CA TRP A 97 3.61 -1.00 -19.78
C TRP A 97 4.75 -2.00 -19.55
N LEU A 98 4.50 -3.12 -18.84
CA LEU A 98 5.53 -4.09 -18.45
C LEU A 98 5.62 -5.28 -19.43
N GLY A 99 4.56 -5.56 -20.21
CA GLY A 99 4.53 -6.67 -21.17
C GLY A 99 5.67 -6.62 -22.17
N PRO A 100 5.97 -5.48 -22.85
CA PRO A 100 7.06 -5.39 -23.81
C PRO A 100 8.45 -5.70 -23.22
N THR A 101 8.66 -5.32 -21.93
CA THR A 101 9.96 -5.47 -21.25
C THR A 101 10.10 -6.79 -20.52
N MET A 102 9.06 -7.26 -19.85
CA MET A 102 9.11 -8.46 -19.00
C MET A 102 8.63 -9.74 -19.72
N ARG A 103 7.78 -9.62 -20.75
CA ARG A 103 7.23 -10.75 -21.53
C ARG A 103 6.74 -11.87 -20.59
N SER A 104 7.19 -13.12 -20.83
CA SER A 104 6.83 -14.29 -20.02
C SER A 104 7.30 -14.24 -18.55
N GLN A 105 8.23 -13.33 -18.20
CA GLN A 105 8.70 -13.18 -16.82
C GLN A 105 7.59 -12.61 -15.91
N LEU A 106 6.63 -11.85 -16.47
CA LEU A 106 5.50 -11.32 -15.75
C LEU A 106 4.58 -12.43 -15.19
N LEU A 107 4.57 -13.60 -15.85
CA LEU A 107 3.80 -14.77 -15.42
C LEU A 107 4.61 -15.74 -14.53
N ARG A 108 5.90 -15.51 -14.34
CA ARG A 108 6.75 -16.43 -13.56
C ARG A 108 6.71 -16.08 -12.08
N THR A 109 6.12 -16.93 -11.27
CA THR A 109 6.16 -16.89 -9.81
C THR A 109 6.48 -18.26 -9.25
N ARG A 110 7.18 -18.30 -8.13
CA ARG A 110 7.48 -19.54 -7.39
C ARG A 110 6.36 -19.92 -6.43
N GLN A 111 5.47 -18.97 -6.10
CA GLN A 111 4.46 -19.12 -5.06
C GLN A 111 3.05 -18.76 -5.58
N LEU A 112 2.63 -19.40 -6.69
CA LEU A 112 1.35 -19.10 -7.37
C LEU A 112 0.15 -19.14 -6.40
N ARG A 113 0.06 -20.17 -5.56
CA ARG A 113 -1.05 -20.30 -4.60
C ARG A 113 -1.12 -19.10 -3.64
N LEU A 114 0.03 -18.63 -3.16
CA LEU A 114 0.08 -17.49 -2.25
C LEU A 114 -0.24 -16.16 -2.99
N GLN A 115 0.18 -16.01 -4.26
CA GLN A 115 -0.17 -14.87 -5.10
C GLN A 115 -1.70 -14.80 -5.34
N LEU A 116 -2.32 -15.93 -5.69
CA LEU A 116 -3.77 -16.01 -5.93
C LEU A 116 -4.57 -15.75 -4.64
N ALA A 117 -4.19 -16.39 -3.53
CA ALA A 117 -4.85 -16.17 -2.24
C ALA A 117 -4.73 -14.71 -1.78
N ARG A 118 -3.54 -14.10 -1.95
CA ARG A 118 -3.32 -12.68 -1.67
C ARG A 118 -4.17 -11.78 -2.56
N GLY A 119 -4.27 -12.08 -3.85
CA GLY A 119 -5.12 -11.35 -4.79
C GLY A 119 -6.60 -11.42 -4.43
N ALA A 120 -7.09 -12.60 -4.05
CA ALA A 120 -8.46 -12.81 -3.59
C ALA A 120 -8.76 -12.03 -2.28
N ILE A 121 -7.84 -12.03 -1.32
CA ILE A 121 -7.97 -11.28 -0.07
C ILE A 121 -8.01 -9.77 -0.34
N LEU A 122 -7.16 -9.26 -1.24
CA LEU A 122 -7.20 -7.86 -1.66
C LEU A 122 -8.52 -7.50 -2.34
N LEU A 123 -9.05 -8.42 -3.16
CA LEU A 123 -10.35 -8.23 -3.81
C LEU A 123 -11.47 -8.11 -2.77
N VAL A 124 -11.52 -9.00 -1.78
CA VAL A 124 -12.53 -8.93 -0.70
C VAL A 124 -12.39 -7.62 0.07
N SER A 125 -11.17 -7.22 0.43
CA SER A 125 -10.92 -5.92 1.06
C SER A 125 -11.46 -4.76 0.22
N SER A 126 -11.20 -4.75 -1.09
CA SER A 126 -11.68 -3.70 -2.00
C SER A 126 -13.20 -3.67 -2.10
N LEU A 127 -13.86 -4.83 -2.18
CA LEU A 127 -15.32 -4.92 -2.21
C LEU A 127 -15.94 -4.38 -0.92
N LEU A 128 -15.39 -4.75 0.23
CA LEU A 128 -15.86 -4.27 1.54
C LEU A 128 -15.66 -2.76 1.68
N PHE A 129 -14.49 -2.24 1.32
CA PHE A 129 -14.19 -0.81 1.43
C PHE A 129 -15.07 0.04 0.50
N PHE A 130 -15.23 -0.39 -0.76
CA PHE A 130 -16.07 0.34 -1.71
C PHE A 130 -17.55 0.29 -1.34
N ASN A 131 -18.02 -0.81 -0.71
CA ASN A 131 -19.35 -0.84 -0.13
C ASN A 131 -19.45 0.08 1.10
N ALA A 132 -18.43 0.17 1.95
CA ALA A 132 -18.41 1.10 3.07
C ALA A 132 -18.58 2.56 2.63
N LEU A 133 -17.98 2.96 1.49
CA LEU A 133 -18.09 4.30 0.92
C LEU A 133 -19.53 4.69 0.53
N LYS A 134 -20.46 3.74 0.37
CA LYS A 134 -21.88 4.03 0.16
C LYS A 134 -22.54 4.59 1.41
N TYR A 135 -22.09 4.15 2.57
CA TYR A 135 -22.75 4.43 3.86
C TYR A 135 -22.01 5.47 4.70
N LEU A 136 -20.69 5.58 4.52
CA LEU A 136 -19.83 6.46 5.30
C LEU A 136 -19.33 7.66 4.49
N PRO A 137 -19.10 8.80 5.12
CA PRO A 137 -18.29 9.88 4.54
C PRO A 137 -16.89 9.39 4.17
N LEU A 138 -16.30 9.98 3.12
CA LEU A 138 -15.02 9.55 2.59
C LEU A 138 -13.90 9.59 3.63
N ALA A 139 -13.83 10.68 4.41
CA ALA A 139 -12.80 10.86 5.43
C ALA A 139 -12.90 9.82 6.56
N GLU A 140 -14.12 9.54 7.02
CA GLU A 140 -14.37 8.56 8.09
C GLU A 140 -14.08 7.13 7.65
N ALA A 141 -14.56 6.74 6.44
CA ALA A 141 -14.25 5.43 5.87
C ALA A 141 -12.74 5.23 5.73
N THR A 142 -12.02 6.25 5.22
CA THR A 142 -10.56 6.23 5.08
C THR A 142 -9.89 6.12 6.45
N ALA A 143 -10.31 6.89 7.45
CA ALA A 143 -9.72 6.85 8.78
C ALA A 143 -9.94 5.49 9.47
N ILE A 144 -11.13 4.89 9.35
CA ILE A 144 -11.37 3.53 9.84
C ILE A 144 -10.44 2.53 9.13
N ASN A 145 -10.27 2.64 7.83
CA ASN A 145 -9.33 1.77 7.08
C ASN A 145 -7.89 1.96 7.54
N TYR A 146 -7.51 3.12 8.06
CA TYR A 146 -6.19 3.40 8.67
C TYR A 146 -6.00 2.75 10.06
N THR A 147 -6.95 1.97 10.56
CA THR A 147 -6.69 1.00 11.64
C THR A 147 -5.90 -0.22 11.15
N THR A 148 -5.75 -0.38 9.84
CA THR A 148 -4.93 -1.46 9.23
C THR A 148 -3.55 -1.64 9.86
N PRO A 149 -2.73 -0.63 10.11
CA PRO A 149 -1.44 -0.81 10.77
C PRO A 149 -1.55 -1.44 12.16
N THR A 150 -2.57 -1.04 12.92
CA THR A 150 -2.89 -1.63 14.22
C THR A 150 -3.19 -3.12 14.09
N LEU A 151 -4.03 -3.49 13.12
CA LEU A 151 -4.39 -4.88 12.84
C LEU A 151 -3.21 -5.70 12.31
N VAL A 152 -2.33 -5.09 11.51
CA VAL A 152 -1.07 -5.73 11.06
C VAL A 152 -0.18 -6.09 12.24
N ILE A 153 -0.04 -5.20 13.23
CA ILE A 153 0.74 -5.48 14.44
C ILE A 153 0.12 -6.65 15.21
N LEU A 154 -1.19 -6.65 15.42
CA LEU A 154 -1.87 -7.75 16.10
C LEU A 154 -1.73 -9.07 15.36
N LEU A 155 -1.91 -9.07 14.04
CA LEU A 155 -1.74 -10.25 13.21
C LEU A 155 -0.28 -10.72 13.17
N SER A 156 0.71 -9.84 13.23
CA SER A 156 2.11 -10.22 13.24
C SER A 156 2.48 -11.03 14.49
N VAL A 157 1.88 -10.72 15.62
CA VAL A 157 2.05 -11.51 16.86
C VAL A 157 1.52 -12.95 16.68
N VAL A 158 0.31 -13.07 16.10
CA VAL A 158 -0.35 -14.38 15.94
C VAL A 158 0.29 -15.20 14.82
N VAL A 159 0.50 -14.59 13.65
CA VAL A 159 0.92 -15.29 12.42
C VAL A 159 2.43 -15.42 12.31
N LEU A 160 3.18 -14.39 12.71
CA LEU A 160 4.64 -14.34 12.62
C LEU A 160 5.32 -14.63 13.98
N LYS A 161 4.52 -14.77 15.05
CA LYS A 161 5.00 -15.00 16.42
C LYS A 161 5.99 -13.91 16.91
N GLU A 162 5.79 -12.67 16.44
CA GLU A 162 6.59 -11.53 16.86
C GLU A 162 6.28 -11.15 18.31
N ARG A 163 7.28 -10.69 19.04
CA ARG A 163 7.09 -10.23 20.44
C ARG A 163 6.55 -8.81 20.44
N MET A 164 5.52 -8.56 21.27
CA MET A 164 4.98 -7.22 21.48
C MET A 164 5.84 -6.44 22.48
N THR A 165 6.18 -5.23 22.09
CA THR A 165 6.84 -4.26 22.98
C THR A 165 5.82 -3.29 23.57
N PRO A 166 6.09 -2.68 24.77
CA PRO A 166 5.16 -1.72 25.36
C PRO A 166 4.74 -0.58 24.43
N PRO A 167 5.62 0.04 23.62
CA PRO A 167 5.19 1.07 22.67
C PRO A 167 4.22 0.56 21.59
N ARG A 168 4.37 -0.70 21.12
CA ARG A 168 3.45 -1.30 20.17
C ARG A 168 2.07 -1.54 20.80
N TRP A 169 2.01 -1.92 22.08
CA TRP A 169 0.75 -2.02 22.81
C TRP A 169 0.06 -0.66 22.95
N ALA A 170 0.81 0.40 23.31
CA ALA A 170 0.28 1.75 23.39
C ALA A 170 -0.27 2.24 22.05
N PHE A 171 0.43 1.96 20.94
CA PHE A 171 -0.05 2.26 19.58
C PHE A 171 -1.35 1.52 19.26
N VAL A 172 -1.43 0.23 19.55
CA VAL A 172 -2.63 -0.59 19.32
C VAL A 172 -3.81 -0.02 20.11
N ALA A 173 -3.63 0.27 21.39
CA ALA A 173 -4.67 0.85 22.23
C ALA A 173 -5.14 2.22 21.72
N ALA A 174 -4.21 3.11 21.35
CA ALA A 174 -4.52 4.42 20.80
C ALA A 174 -5.25 4.32 19.44
N GLY A 175 -4.79 3.45 18.53
CA GLY A 175 -5.43 3.22 17.24
C GLY A 175 -6.88 2.73 17.38
N LEU A 176 -7.13 1.78 18.29
CA LEU A 176 -8.49 1.31 18.60
C LEU A 176 -9.34 2.39 19.26
N ALA A 177 -8.80 3.18 20.20
CA ALA A 177 -9.52 4.29 20.82
C ALA A 177 -9.91 5.36 19.78
N GLY A 178 -8.99 5.74 18.89
CA GLY A 178 -9.27 6.66 17.79
C GLY A 178 -10.36 6.13 16.85
N MET A 179 -10.32 4.85 16.50
CA MET A 179 -11.35 4.20 15.70
C MET A 179 -12.72 4.24 16.39
N LEU A 180 -12.77 3.94 17.69
CA LEU A 180 -14.04 4.00 18.46
C LEU A 180 -14.63 5.40 18.51
N LEU A 181 -13.80 6.45 18.57
CA LEU A 181 -14.27 7.84 18.51
C LEU A 181 -14.92 8.18 17.15
N ILE A 182 -14.42 7.60 16.05
CA ILE A 182 -14.99 7.79 14.71
C ILE A 182 -16.28 7.00 14.56
N VAL A 183 -16.27 5.71 14.93
CA VAL A 183 -17.40 4.79 14.74
C VAL A 183 -18.57 5.11 15.67
N ARG A 184 -18.29 5.65 16.89
CA ARG A 184 -19.29 5.98 17.91
C ARG A 184 -20.33 4.86 18.07
N PRO A 185 -19.97 3.72 18.65
CA PRO A 185 -20.90 2.63 18.85
C PRO A 185 -21.99 3.04 19.85
N SER A 186 -23.04 3.74 19.38
CA SER A 186 -24.28 3.94 20.13
C SER A 186 -25.10 2.65 20.01
N ALA A 187 -25.79 2.27 21.08
CA ALA A 187 -26.46 0.98 21.24
C ALA A 187 -27.51 0.65 20.15
N ALA A 188 -27.86 1.59 19.28
CA ALA A 188 -28.83 1.38 18.21
C ALA A 188 -28.25 0.92 16.88
N ILE A 189 -26.98 1.20 16.56
CA ILE A 189 -26.47 0.89 15.20
C ILE A 189 -24.93 0.79 15.21
N LEU A 190 -24.40 -0.43 15.21
CA LEU A 190 -23.15 -0.68 14.51
C LEU A 190 -23.48 -0.45 13.03
N HIS A 191 -23.21 0.77 12.52
CA HIS A 191 -23.53 1.09 11.13
C HIS A 191 -22.88 0.06 10.22
N SER A 192 -23.67 -0.53 9.33
CA SER A 192 -23.18 -1.51 8.35
C SER A 192 -21.94 -1.02 7.61
N GLY A 193 -21.84 0.29 7.35
CA GLY A 193 -20.69 0.92 6.76
C GLY A 193 -19.41 0.83 7.60
N ALA A 194 -19.51 1.00 8.92
CA ALA A 194 -18.34 0.89 9.81
C ALA A 194 -17.82 -0.55 9.90
N LEU A 195 -18.73 -1.52 9.96
CA LEU A 195 -18.37 -2.95 9.92
C LEU A 195 -17.69 -3.34 8.59
N LEU A 196 -18.21 -2.81 7.47
CA LEU A 196 -17.62 -3.02 6.16
C LEU A 196 -16.21 -2.41 6.07
N ALA A 197 -16.02 -1.17 6.57
CA ALA A 197 -14.72 -0.51 6.59
C ALA A 197 -13.70 -1.24 7.50
N LEU A 198 -14.16 -1.70 8.69
CA LEU A 198 -13.32 -2.46 9.62
C LEU A 198 -12.96 -3.85 9.04
N GLY A 199 -13.93 -4.52 8.42
CA GLY A 199 -13.70 -5.77 7.68
C GLY A 199 -12.68 -5.57 6.57
N ALA A 200 -12.82 -4.49 5.78
CA ALA A 200 -11.85 -4.12 4.75
C ALA A 200 -10.45 -3.94 5.32
N ALA A 201 -10.31 -3.22 6.45
CA ALA A 201 -9.03 -3.04 7.13
C ALA A 201 -8.42 -4.38 7.60
N GLY A 202 -9.23 -5.32 8.11
CA GLY A 202 -8.79 -6.65 8.52
C GLY A 202 -8.28 -7.50 7.35
N PHE A 203 -9.03 -7.53 6.25
CA PHE A 203 -8.60 -8.21 5.03
C PHE A 203 -7.35 -7.54 4.42
N TYR A 204 -7.27 -6.22 4.44
CA TYR A 204 -6.10 -5.50 3.96
C TYR A 204 -4.86 -5.73 4.84
N ALA A 205 -5.03 -5.84 6.16
CA ALA A 205 -3.96 -6.24 7.07
C ALA A 205 -3.45 -7.66 6.76
N THR A 206 -4.35 -8.60 6.50
CA THR A 206 -4.01 -9.97 6.08
C THR A 206 -3.26 -9.95 4.75
N PHE A 207 -3.72 -9.16 3.78
CA PHE A 207 -3.02 -8.94 2.51
C PHE A 207 -1.60 -8.40 2.71
N GLN A 208 -1.39 -7.47 3.64
CA GLN A 208 -0.05 -6.94 3.94
C GLN A 208 0.88 -8.01 4.53
N ILE A 209 0.38 -8.85 5.44
CA ILE A 209 1.14 -9.98 6.00
C ILE A 209 1.53 -10.98 4.91
N MET A 210 0.59 -11.31 4.00
CA MET A 210 0.90 -12.19 2.86
C MET A 210 1.90 -11.56 1.90
N THR A 211 1.81 -10.25 1.67
CA THR A 211 2.78 -9.50 0.86
C THR A 211 4.18 -9.58 1.46
N ARG A 212 4.29 -9.49 2.79
CA ARG A 212 5.56 -9.65 3.50
C ARG A 212 6.16 -11.03 3.31
N LYS A 213 5.34 -12.10 3.25
CA LYS A 213 5.80 -13.46 2.92
C LYS A 213 6.28 -13.61 1.48
N LEU A 214 5.83 -12.74 0.57
CA LEU A 214 6.23 -12.70 -0.84
C LEU A 214 7.36 -11.70 -1.12
N SER A 215 8.08 -11.22 -0.10
CA SER A 215 9.14 -10.20 -0.25
C SER A 215 10.28 -10.61 -1.18
N ALA A 216 10.50 -11.92 -1.40
CA ALA A 216 11.49 -12.44 -2.32
C ALA A 216 11.04 -12.43 -3.81
N GLU A 217 9.75 -12.23 -4.07
CA GLU A 217 9.18 -12.14 -5.42
C GLU A 217 9.34 -10.72 -6.01
N ASP A 218 9.30 -10.61 -7.33
CA ASP A 218 9.34 -9.30 -8.00
C ASP A 218 8.02 -8.54 -7.70
N PRO A 219 8.07 -7.32 -7.14
CA PRO A 219 6.86 -6.54 -6.83
C PRO A 219 5.96 -6.30 -8.05
N ARG A 220 6.54 -6.24 -9.27
CA ARG A 220 5.79 -6.06 -10.52
C ARG A 220 4.93 -7.29 -10.84
N VAL A 221 5.48 -8.48 -10.65
CA VAL A 221 4.76 -9.77 -10.78
C VAL A 221 3.63 -9.83 -9.75
N THR A 222 3.92 -9.45 -8.52
CA THR A 222 2.96 -9.44 -7.42
C THR A 222 1.81 -8.46 -7.67
N LEU A 223 2.09 -7.28 -8.23
CA LEU A 223 1.08 -6.30 -8.63
C LEU A 223 0.21 -6.83 -9.78
N PHE A 224 0.82 -7.45 -10.78
CA PHE A 224 0.13 -8.06 -11.92
C PHE A 224 -0.84 -9.16 -11.46
N TYR A 225 -0.39 -10.10 -10.62
CA TYR A 225 -1.25 -11.18 -10.12
C TYR A 225 -2.43 -10.66 -9.30
N SER A 226 -2.28 -9.55 -8.56
CA SER A 226 -3.39 -8.95 -7.84
C SER A 226 -4.46 -8.38 -8.80
N ALA A 227 -4.03 -7.68 -9.85
CA ALA A 227 -4.94 -7.15 -10.85
C ALA A 227 -5.61 -8.26 -11.66
N LEU A 228 -4.85 -9.26 -12.08
CA LEU A 228 -5.34 -10.43 -12.82
C LEU A 228 -6.37 -11.22 -12.00
N CYS A 229 -6.06 -11.53 -10.74
CA CYS A 229 -6.94 -12.27 -9.85
C CYS A 229 -8.26 -11.52 -9.62
N GLY A 230 -8.19 -10.21 -9.33
CA GLY A 230 -9.38 -9.39 -9.15
C GLY A 230 -10.25 -9.33 -10.42
N THR A 231 -9.64 -9.13 -11.57
CA THR A 231 -10.34 -9.12 -12.87
C THR A 231 -10.97 -10.47 -13.15
N ALA A 232 -10.22 -11.57 -13.06
CA ALA A 232 -10.71 -12.91 -13.40
C ALA A 232 -11.88 -13.36 -12.49
N LEU A 233 -11.73 -13.20 -11.17
CA LEU A 233 -12.77 -13.59 -10.23
C LEU A 233 -14.06 -12.78 -10.43
N LEU A 234 -13.95 -11.45 -10.62
CA LEU A 234 -15.14 -10.63 -10.84
C LEU A 234 -15.74 -10.79 -12.22
N THR A 235 -14.98 -11.19 -13.23
CA THR A 235 -15.55 -11.56 -14.54
C THR A 235 -16.52 -12.72 -14.41
N LEU A 236 -16.30 -13.67 -13.49
CA LEU A 236 -17.21 -14.77 -13.20
C LEU A 236 -18.46 -14.30 -12.42
N VAL A 237 -18.34 -13.25 -11.63
CA VAL A 237 -19.44 -12.71 -10.80
C VAL A 237 -20.29 -11.71 -11.57
N LEU A 238 -19.71 -11.01 -12.53
CA LEU A 238 -20.35 -9.91 -13.26
C LEU A 238 -21.69 -10.28 -13.95
N PRO A 239 -21.88 -11.49 -14.55
CA PRO A 239 -23.15 -11.89 -15.15
C PRO A 239 -24.32 -12.01 -14.15
N PHE A 240 -24.02 -12.14 -12.86
CA PHE A 240 -25.00 -12.30 -11.78
C PHE A 240 -25.31 -10.99 -11.04
N VAL A 241 -24.71 -9.89 -11.50
CA VAL A 241 -24.87 -8.57 -10.89
C VAL A 241 -25.64 -7.67 -11.89
N ASP A 242 -26.58 -6.88 -11.36
CA ASP A 242 -27.32 -5.92 -12.16
C ASP A 242 -26.37 -4.97 -12.91
N GLN A 243 -26.51 -4.98 -14.23
CA GLN A 243 -25.74 -4.10 -15.12
C GLN A 243 -26.64 -2.96 -15.55
N PRO A 244 -26.16 -1.70 -15.55
CA PRO A 244 -26.94 -0.61 -16.09
C PRO A 244 -27.08 -0.79 -17.62
N ALA A 245 -28.30 -0.55 -18.12
CA ALA A 245 -28.57 -0.64 -19.57
C ALA A 245 -27.74 0.40 -20.35
N GLU A 246 -27.52 1.58 -19.77
CA GLU A 246 -26.74 2.66 -20.37
C GLU A 246 -25.84 3.33 -19.32
N MET A 247 -24.63 3.68 -19.73
CA MET A 247 -23.69 4.45 -18.92
C MET A 247 -23.30 5.72 -19.67
N PRO A 248 -23.60 6.92 -19.14
CA PRO A 248 -23.16 8.17 -19.74
C PRO A 248 -21.65 8.19 -19.96
N TRP A 249 -21.21 8.78 -21.07
CA TRP A 249 -19.79 8.82 -21.43
C TRP A 249 -18.88 9.38 -20.30
N LEU A 250 -19.39 10.35 -19.53
CA LEU A 250 -18.69 10.91 -18.37
C LEU A 250 -18.41 9.85 -17.30
N HIS A 251 -19.36 8.97 -17.01
CA HIS A 251 -19.17 7.90 -16.03
C HIS A 251 -18.20 6.84 -16.55
N ILE A 252 -18.22 6.55 -17.86
CA ILE A 252 -17.23 5.67 -18.50
C ILE A 252 -15.82 6.27 -18.35
N ALA A 253 -15.69 7.56 -18.61
CA ALA A 253 -14.41 8.27 -18.43
C ALA A 253 -13.93 8.23 -16.95
N LEU A 254 -14.85 8.46 -16.00
CA LEU A 254 -14.52 8.37 -14.56
C LEU A 254 -14.07 6.96 -14.16
N VAL A 255 -14.69 5.91 -14.69
CA VAL A 255 -14.27 4.52 -14.46
C VAL A 255 -12.86 4.28 -15.03
N GLY A 256 -12.58 4.78 -16.23
CA GLY A 256 -11.23 4.73 -16.81
C GLY A 256 -10.20 5.48 -15.96
N ILE A 257 -10.51 6.70 -15.53
CA ILE A 257 -9.66 7.53 -14.68
C ILE A 257 -9.40 6.82 -13.33
N MET A 258 -10.41 6.22 -12.73
CA MET A 258 -10.28 5.43 -11.49
C MET A 258 -9.24 4.29 -11.62
N GLY A 259 -9.27 3.55 -12.73
CA GLY A 259 -8.29 2.49 -13.01
C GLY A 259 -6.87 3.03 -13.24
N VAL A 260 -6.74 4.15 -13.95
CA VAL A 260 -5.46 4.85 -14.17
C VAL A 260 -4.91 5.39 -12.85
N LEU A 261 -5.73 6.04 -12.02
CA LEU A 261 -5.33 6.52 -10.70
C LEU A 261 -4.86 5.38 -9.78
N GLY A 262 -5.55 4.22 -9.81
CA GLY A 262 -5.12 3.04 -9.08
C GLY A 262 -3.75 2.55 -9.53
N THR A 263 -3.50 2.48 -10.83
CA THR A 263 -2.21 2.08 -11.40
C THR A 263 -1.11 3.10 -11.06
N ALA A 264 -1.38 4.38 -11.26
CA ALA A 264 -0.44 5.47 -10.98
C ALA A 264 -0.10 5.54 -9.49
N GLY A 265 -1.11 5.45 -8.60
CA GLY A 265 -0.90 5.44 -7.16
C GLY A 265 0.00 4.28 -6.71
N HIS A 266 -0.25 3.07 -7.17
CA HIS A 266 0.61 1.92 -6.86
C HIS A 266 2.02 2.09 -7.44
N PHE A 267 2.15 2.66 -8.63
CA PHE A 267 3.46 2.90 -9.24
C PHE A 267 4.28 3.94 -8.45
N LEU A 268 3.68 5.08 -8.12
CA LEU A 268 4.31 6.11 -7.30
C LEU A 268 4.70 5.56 -5.91
N PHE A 269 3.83 4.74 -5.32
CA PHE A 269 4.07 4.06 -4.06
C PHE A 269 5.32 3.16 -4.14
N ILE A 270 5.41 2.31 -5.17
CA ILE A 270 6.59 1.47 -5.40
C ILE A 270 7.85 2.31 -5.59
N LEU A 271 7.79 3.39 -6.37
CA LEU A 271 8.92 4.30 -6.58
C LEU A 271 9.37 4.96 -5.28
N ALA A 272 8.43 5.42 -4.45
CA ALA A 272 8.74 6.02 -3.16
C ALA A 272 9.54 5.05 -2.28
N PHE A 273 9.04 3.82 -2.11
CA PHE A 273 9.70 2.78 -1.30
C PHE A 273 11.01 2.22 -1.90
N ARG A 274 11.27 2.47 -3.18
CA ARG A 274 12.59 2.20 -3.77
C ARG A 274 13.63 3.28 -3.41
N ASN A 275 13.17 4.49 -3.15
CA ASN A 275 14.05 5.66 -2.93
C ASN A 275 14.26 5.98 -1.44
N ALA A 276 13.49 5.38 -0.53
CA ALA A 276 13.62 5.61 0.90
C ALA A 276 13.12 4.40 1.71
N PRO A 277 13.60 4.22 2.95
CA PRO A 277 13.17 3.15 3.83
C PRO A 277 11.70 3.30 4.23
N ALA A 278 11.01 2.17 4.37
CA ALA A 278 9.58 2.14 4.71
C ALA A 278 9.27 2.89 6.01
N SER A 279 10.12 2.76 7.03
CA SER A 279 9.98 3.45 8.32
C SER A 279 9.93 4.97 8.19
N GLY A 280 10.69 5.54 7.24
CA GLY A 280 10.70 6.98 7.00
C GLY A 280 9.51 7.47 6.15
N LEU A 281 8.92 6.61 5.31
CA LEU A 281 7.80 6.98 4.43
C LEU A 281 6.42 6.72 5.04
N THR A 282 6.29 5.73 5.92
CA THR A 282 5.01 5.38 6.57
C THR A 282 4.27 6.57 7.17
N PRO A 283 4.93 7.54 7.87
CA PRO A 283 4.26 8.73 8.38
C PRO A 283 3.49 9.52 7.32
N PHE A 284 4.05 9.62 6.13
CA PHE A 284 3.46 10.41 5.04
C PHE A 284 2.25 9.72 4.39
N THR A 285 2.04 8.41 4.62
CA THR A 285 0.83 7.72 4.14
C THR A 285 -0.43 8.23 4.83
N TYR A 286 -0.34 8.71 6.09
CA TYR A 286 -1.48 9.31 6.79
C TYR A 286 -2.00 10.59 6.12
N MET A 287 -1.24 11.20 5.19
CA MET A 287 -1.71 12.30 4.36
C MET A 287 -2.94 11.92 3.53
N GLN A 288 -3.20 10.61 3.31
CA GLN A 288 -4.45 10.16 2.68
C GLN A 288 -5.70 10.58 3.47
N ILE A 289 -5.64 10.62 4.79
CA ILE A 289 -6.77 11.10 5.62
C ILE A 289 -7.03 12.58 5.33
N VAL A 290 -5.97 13.38 5.17
CA VAL A 290 -6.08 14.81 4.81
C VAL A 290 -6.71 14.96 3.44
N TRP A 291 -6.21 14.23 2.43
CA TRP A 291 -6.79 14.24 1.09
C TRP A 291 -8.24 13.79 1.07
N ALA A 292 -8.57 12.70 1.80
CA ALA A 292 -9.95 12.22 1.91
C ALA A 292 -10.89 13.24 2.60
N THR A 293 -10.38 13.98 3.58
CA THR A 293 -11.13 15.07 4.23
C THR A 293 -11.39 16.22 3.27
N LEU A 294 -10.35 16.69 2.56
CA LEU A 294 -10.47 17.78 1.59
C LEU A 294 -11.42 17.43 0.44
N LEU A 295 -11.29 16.22 -0.12
CA LEU A 295 -12.16 15.74 -1.19
C LEU A 295 -13.58 15.45 -0.70
N GLY A 296 -13.72 14.93 0.52
CA GLY A 296 -15.01 14.71 1.16
C GLY A 296 -15.78 16.01 1.36
N TRP A 297 -15.09 17.05 1.79
CA TRP A 297 -15.66 18.38 1.94
C TRP A 297 -15.93 19.05 0.58
N GLY A 298 -14.93 19.10 -0.30
CA GLY A 298 -15.05 19.81 -1.58
C GLY A 298 -16.02 19.17 -2.56
N ALA A 299 -16.06 17.83 -2.66
CA ALA A 299 -16.91 17.15 -3.63
C ALA A 299 -18.28 16.73 -3.08
N PHE A 300 -18.41 16.50 -1.78
CA PHE A 300 -19.64 15.98 -1.15
C PHE A 300 -20.20 16.91 -0.08
N GLY A 301 -19.57 18.04 0.22
CA GLY A 301 -20.01 19.00 1.23
C GLY A 301 -19.94 18.48 2.68
N HIS A 302 -19.29 17.32 2.90
CA HIS A 302 -19.22 16.70 4.21
C HIS A 302 -17.87 16.92 4.87
N PHE A 303 -17.85 17.72 5.94
CA PHE A 303 -16.69 17.93 6.80
C PHE A 303 -16.84 17.11 8.08
N PRO A 304 -15.79 16.37 8.52
CA PRO A 304 -15.84 15.58 9.73
C PRO A 304 -16.12 16.44 10.97
N ASP A 305 -16.91 15.93 11.90
CA ASP A 305 -17.15 16.62 13.16
C ASP A 305 -15.95 16.52 14.13
N ALA A 306 -16.04 17.22 15.27
CA ALA A 306 -14.96 17.33 16.23
C ALA A 306 -14.48 15.96 16.77
N ALA A 307 -15.39 15.00 16.99
CA ALA A 307 -15.01 13.68 17.49
C ALA A 307 -14.37 12.82 16.41
N ALA A 308 -14.85 12.89 15.15
CA ALA A 308 -14.19 12.23 14.02
C ALA A 308 -12.78 12.80 13.80
N LEU A 309 -12.63 14.13 13.83
CA LEU A 309 -11.32 14.79 13.74
C LEU A 309 -10.38 14.36 14.87
N ALA A 310 -10.87 14.29 16.12
CA ALA A 310 -10.09 13.81 17.26
C ALA A 310 -9.65 12.34 17.04
N GLY A 311 -10.55 11.47 16.59
CA GLY A 311 -10.23 10.07 16.28
C GLY A 311 -9.18 9.94 15.17
N MET A 312 -9.30 10.72 14.09
CA MET A 312 -8.33 10.80 13.00
C MET A 312 -6.95 11.26 13.50
N ALA A 313 -6.92 12.30 14.34
CA ALA A 313 -5.70 12.82 14.94
C ALA A 313 -5.02 11.78 15.85
N ILE A 314 -5.79 11.02 16.63
CA ILE A 314 -5.27 9.94 17.48
C ILE A 314 -4.67 8.82 16.63
N ILE A 315 -5.36 8.36 15.58
CA ILE A 315 -4.88 7.30 14.68
C ILE A 315 -3.58 7.74 14.00
N ALA A 316 -3.58 8.92 13.37
CA ALA A 316 -2.41 9.43 12.68
C ALA A 316 -1.26 9.72 13.66
N GLY A 317 -1.55 10.39 14.78
CA GLY A 317 -0.55 10.74 15.78
C GLY A 317 0.11 9.52 16.43
N SER A 318 -0.68 8.50 16.77
CA SER A 318 -0.14 7.25 17.35
C SER A 318 0.76 6.52 16.34
N GLY A 319 0.36 6.45 15.06
CA GLY A 319 1.17 5.85 14.01
C GLY A 319 2.48 6.61 13.74
N LEU A 320 2.42 7.95 13.76
CA LEU A 320 3.61 8.81 13.65
C LEU A 320 4.58 8.60 14.82
N LEU A 321 4.05 8.55 16.06
CA LEU A 321 4.85 8.34 17.26
C LEU A 321 5.51 6.95 17.27
N LEU A 322 4.79 5.91 16.84
CA LEU A 322 5.37 4.57 16.72
C LEU A 322 6.49 4.53 15.68
N ALA A 323 6.24 5.08 14.49
CA ALA A 323 7.24 5.13 13.42
C ALA A 323 8.51 5.88 13.85
N TRP A 324 8.35 7.00 14.56
CA TRP A 324 9.46 7.76 15.11
C TRP A 324 10.23 6.98 16.19
N HIS A 325 9.51 6.28 17.10
CA HIS A 325 10.11 5.47 18.13
C HIS A 325 10.91 4.28 17.56
N GLU A 326 10.37 3.58 16.57
CA GLU A 326 11.06 2.47 15.91
C GLU A 326 12.27 2.96 15.11
N HIS A 327 12.18 4.12 14.45
CA HIS A 327 13.29 4.72 13.74
C HIS A 327 14.48 5.07 14.65
N ARG A 328 14.21 5.57 15.88
CA ARG A 328 15.26 5.87 16.85
C ARG A 328 15.96 4.63 17.42
N ARG A 329 15.30 3.47 17.45
CA ARG A 329 15.87 2.21 17.94
C ARG A 329 16.68 1.44 16.93
N ALA A 330 16.46 1.67 15.64
CA ALA A 330 17.15 0.95 14.58
C ALA A 330 18.70 1.09 14.61
N PRO A 331 19.30 2.25 14.91
CA PRO A 331 20.76 2.39 14.99
C PRO A 331 21.39 1.60 16.15
N VAL A 332 20.72 1.58 17.33
CA VAL A 332 21.24 0.94 18.56
C VAL A 332 21.37 -0.59 18.39
N LEU A 333 20.49 -1.21 17.62
CA LEU A 333 20.54 -2.65 17.37
C LEU A 333 21.60 -3.03 16.32
N ALA A 334 21.99 -2.11 15.45
CA ALA A 334 23.06 -2.32 14.49
C ALA A 334 24.46 -2.29 15.14
N GLU A 335 24.67 -1.41 16.13
CA GLU A 335 25.94 -1.32 16.88
C GLU A 335 26.18 -2.51 17.83
N THR A 336 25.10 -3.13 18.34
CA THR A 336 25.21 -4.30 19.24
C THR A 336 25.48 -5.62 18.52
N GLN A 337 25.47 -5.64 17.17
CA GLN A 337 25.77 -6.83 16.36
C GLN A 337 27.15 -6.81 15.71
N GLU A 338 28.01 -5.84 15.99
CA GLU A 338 29.42 -5.98 15.63
C GLU A 338 30.05 -7.13 16.43
N PRO A 339 30.57 -8.17 15.79
CA PRO A 339 31.31 -9.20 16.49
C PRO A 339 32.54 -8.53 17.07
N THR A 340 32.69 -8.58 18.39
CA THR A 340 33.99 -8.36 19.01
C THR A 340 35.01 -9.21 18.28
N ALA A 341 35.88 -8.56 17.55
CA ALA A 341 37.08 -9.20 17.01
C ALA A 341 37.81 -9.81 18.20
N ILE A 342 37.80 -11.13 18.22
CA ILE A 342 38.65 -11.90 19.13
C ILE A 342 40.02 -11.89 18.49
N ASP A 343 40.97 -11.25 19.17
CA ASP A 343 42.42 -11.31 18.91
C ASP A 343 42.96 -12.76 18.86
#